data_bfa238569466cc6a44a6e70d3b36a9be
#
_entry.id   bfa238569466cc6a44a6e70d3b36a9be
#
_cell.length_a   1.000
_cell.length_b   1.000
_cell.length_c   1.000
_cell.angle_alpha   90.00
_cell.angle_beta   90.00
_cell.angle_gamma   90.00
#
_symmetry.space_group_name_H-M   'P 1'
#
loop_
_entity.id
_entity.type
_entity.pdbx_description
1 polymer ?
#
loop_
_entity_poly.entity_id
_entity_poly.type
_entity_poly.pdbx_seq_one_letter_code
_entity_poly.pdbx_strand_id
1 'polypeptide(L)'
;VSVIVGFKSEVRDKIVGFGAHIQIGNLDAARSYETRPVVVGDSMMAALSDYPEVKHVQRYSTKPGMIKTADAFQGMVLKGVGQEYDSTFFHRHLLEGEFPQFSDSASSNRVVISKSLANKLQLKLGDKIDTYFIQDDVRARRLKIVGIYQTNFSEYDNLFLLTDLYLVNR
;
A
#
# COMPACT_ATOMS: atom_id res chain seq x y z
N VAL A 1 -22.42 16.53 19.65
CA VAL A 1 -21.30 15.80 20.24
C VAL A 1 -21.13 14.43 19.59
N SER A 2 -22.20 13.67 19.33
CA SER A 2 -22.17 12.32 18.74
C SER A 2 -21.58 12.30 17.32
N VAL A 3 -21.90 13.25 16.45
CA VAL A 3 -21.41 13.33 15.07
C VAL A 3 -19.91 13.57 15.02
N ILE A 4 -19.36 14.42 15.88
CA ILE A 4 -17.92 14.73 15.93
C ILE A 4 -17.13 13.51 16.40
N VAL A 5 -17.65 12.78 17.38
CA VAL A 5 -16.98 11.56 17.90
C VAL A 5 -16.99 10.45 16.83
N GLY A 6 -18.12 10.27 16.14
CA GLY A 6 -18.24 9.31 15.04
C GLY A 6 -17.28 9.65 13.87
N PHE A 7 -17.21 10.90 13.47
CA PHE A 7 -16.30 11.36 12.43
C PHE A 7 -14.82 11.12 12.79
N LYS A 8 -14.41 11.49 14.02
CA LYS A 8 -13.04 11.22 14.49
C LYS A 8 -12.70 9.73 14.48
N SER A 9 -13.64 8.88 14.93
CA SER A 9 -13.43 7.43 14.93
C SER A 9 -13.25 6.90 13.51
N GLU A 10 -14.11 7.31 12.59
CA GLU A 10 -14.06 6.86 11.20
C GLU A 10 -12.76 7.29 10.50
N VAL A 11 -12.34 8.54 10.66
CA VAL A 11 -11.07 9.03 10.10
C VAL A 11 -9.88 8.28 10.69
N ARG A 12 -9.86 8.10 12.01
CA ARG A 12 -8.81 7.34 12.67
C ARG A 12 -8.75 5.90 12.17
N ASP A 13 -9.89 5.23 12.06
CA ASP A 13 -9.96 3.82 11.64
C ASP A 13 -9.47 3.65 10.20
N LYS A 14 -9.71 4.63 9.32
CA LYS A 14 -9.15 4.65 7.95
C LYS A 14 -7.65 4.86 7.93
N ILE A 15 -7.14 5.82 8.70
CA ILE A 15 -5.68 6.09 8.79
C ILE A 15 -4.96 4.86 9.35
N VAL A 16 -5.46 4.29 10.44
CA VAL A 16 -4.87 3.12 11.10
C VAL A 16 -4.98 1.87 10.23
N GLY A 17 -6.14 1.67 9.60
CA GLY A 17 -6.37 0.52 8.72
C GLY A 17 -5.50 0.54 7.46
N PHE A 18 -5.20 1.73 6.94
CA PHE A 18 -4.29 1.88 5.80
C PHE A 18 -2.82 1.83 6.22
N GLY A 19 -2.48 2.40 7.36
CA GLY A 19 -1.13 2.50 7.91
C GLY A 19 -0.92 1.58 9.10
N ALA A 20 -0.85 2.18 10.25
CA ALA A 20 -0.75 1.56 11.57
C ALA A 20 -0.92 2.64 12.65
N HIS A 21 -1.05 2.26 13.92
CA HIS A 21 -1.05 3.20 15.04
C HIS A 21 0.33 3.84 15.25
N ILE A 22 1.39 3.05 15.05
CA ILE A 22 2.79 3.46 15.20
C ILE A 22 3.54 2.99 13.97
N GLN A 23 4.36 3.86 13.41
CA GLN A 23 5.27 3.54 12.31
C GLN A 23 6.70 3.80 12.72
N ILE A 24 7.56 2.80 12.53
CA ILE A 24 9.00 2.92 12.75
C ILE A 24 9.63 3.10 11.37
N GLY A 25 10.29 4.22 11.17
CA GLY A 25 10.91 4.56 9.90
C GLY A 25 12.24 5.28 10.09
N ASN A 26 12.94 5.54 9.01
CA ASN A 26 14.10 6.43 9.04
C ASN A 26 13.64 7.88 9.32
N LEU A 27 14.51 8.70 9.88
CA LEU A 27 14.22 10.12 10.18
C LEU A 27 13.80 10.92 8.94
N ASP A 28 14.23 10.52 7.76
CA ASP A 28 13.86 11.14 6.48
C ASP A 28 12.45 10.75 6.00
N ALA A 29 11.80 9.75 6.62
CA ALA A 29 10.51 9.20 6.19
C ALA A 29 9.36 10.23 6.21
N ALA A 30 9.46 11.27 7.03
CA ALA A 30 8.46 12.33 7.11
C ALA A 30 8.46 13.27 5.88
N ARG A 31 9.48 13.20 5.02
CA ARG A 31 9.70 14.14 3.91
C ARG A 31 9.52 13.53 2.53
N SER A 32 9.51 12.21 2.40
CA SER A 32 9.45 11.52 1.12
C SER A 32 8.84 10.13 1.26
N TYR A 33 8.13 9.67 0.22
CA TYR A 33 7.72 8.27 0.08
C TYR A 33 8.88 7.36 -0.38
N GLU A 34 9.99 7.93 -0.81
CA GLU A 34 11.24 7.23 -1.09
C GLU A 34 12.19 7.44 0.09
N THR A 35 12.17 6.50 1.02
CA THR A 35 12.94 6.56 2.25
C THR A 35 14.05 5.52 2.25
N ARG A 36 15.14 5.82 2.95
CA ARG A 36 16.15 4.80 3.22
C ARG A 36 15.52 3.68 4.04
N PRO A 37 15.72 2.41 3.67
CA PRO A 37 15.13 1.30 4.39
C PRO A 37 15.66 1.24 5.83
N VAL A 38 14.78 0.90 6.76
CA VAL A 38 15.16 0.48 8.10
C VAL A 38 15.47 -1.01 8.02
N VAL A 39 16.62 -1.41 8.53
CA VAL A 39 16.98 -2.83 8.61
C VAL A 39 16.17 -3.46 9.75
N VAL A 40 15.18 -4.25 9.39
CA VAL A 40 14.31 -4.97 10.34
C VAL A 40 14.68 -6.44 10.30
N GLY A 41 15.45 -6.87 11.30
CA GLY A 41 15.77 -8.30 11.49
C GLY A 41 14.71 -9.01 12.32
N ASP A 42 14.74 -10.36 12.29
CA ASP A 42 13.78 -11.19 13.03
C ASP A 42 13.82 -10.94 14.53
N SER A 43 14.99 -10.63 15.09
CA SER A 43 15.16 -10.27 16.51
C SER A 43 14.42 -8.98 16.88
N MET A 44 14.41 -7.99 15.98
CA MET A 44 13.66 -6.75 16.20
C MET A 44 12.15 -7.00 16.11
N MET A 45 11.71 -7.81 15.15
CA MET A 45 10.30 -8.19 15.02
C MET A 45 9.82 -8.94 16.27
N ALA A 46 10.61 -9.89 16.75
CA ALA A 46 10.31 -10.63 17.97
C ALA A 46 10.23 -9.69 19.19
N ALA A 47 11.24 -8.86 19.40
CA ALA A 47 11.27 -7.91 20.51
C ALA A 47 10.07 -6.95 20.52
N LEU A 48 9.64 -6.47 19.35
CA LEU A 48 8.45 -5.61 19.24
C LEU A 48 7.16 -6.37 19.54
N SER A 49 7.08 -7.64 19.15
CA SER A 49 5.90 -8.48 19.37
C SER A 49 5.75 -8.93 20.82
N ASP A 50 6.83 -8.89 21.60
CA ASP A 50 6.82 -9.27 23.03
C ASP A 50 6.20 -8.20 23.95
N TYR A 51 5.98 -6.98 23.45
CA TYR A 51 5.29 -5.95 24.23
C TYR A 51 3.80 -6.25 24.32
N PRO A 52 3.22 -6.28 25.54
CA PRO A 52 1.81 -6.66 25.76
C PRO A 52 0.81 -5.69 25.13
N GLU A 53 1.22 -4.45 24.86
CA GLU A 53 0.42 -3.44 24.18
C GLU A 53 0.47 -3.54 22.64
N VAL A 54 1.38 -4.36 22.10
CA VAL A 54 1.54 -4.53 20.65
C VAL A 54 0.71 -5.72 20.19
N LYS A 55 -0.35 -5.44 19.45
CA LYS A 55 -1.25 -6.46 18.92
C LYS A 55 -0.67 -7.15 17.68
N HIS A 56 0.02 -6.42 16.83
CA HIS A 56 0.52 -6.90 15.57
C HIS A 56 1.68 -6.04 15.06
N VAL A 57 2.69 -6.66 14.48
CA VAL A 57 3.84 -6.01 13.84
C VAL A 57 3.91 -6.45 12.39
N GLN A 58 4.05 -5.51 11.47
CA GLN A 58 4.12 -5.79 10.03
C GLN A 58 5.11 -4.87 9.33
N ARG A 59 5.75 -5.37 8.30
CA ARG A 59 6.67 -4.60 7.45
C ARG A 59 5.93 -4.00 6.26
N TYR A 60 6.36 -2.86 5.81
CA TYR A 60 5.93 -2.27 4.56
C TYR A 60 7.08 -1.49 3.91
N SER A 61 6.95 -1.23 2.64
CA SER A 61 7.83 -0.35 1.89
C SER A 61 6.99 0.50 0.93
N THR A 62 7.43 1.71 0.64
CA THR A 62 6.77 2.59 -0.31
C THR A 62 7.74 2.99 -1.41
N LYS A 63 7.25 3.05 -2.64
CA LYS A 63 8.02 3.51 -3.79
C LYS A 63 7.15 4.41 -4.66
N PRO A 64 7.51 5.69 -4.80
CA PRO A 64 6.80 6.59 -5.71
C PRO A 64 7.08 6.21 -7.15
N GLY A 65 6.09 6.42 -8.01
CA GLY A 65 6.19 6.12 -9.42
C GLY A 65 5.06 6.71 -10.22
N MET A 66 4.92 6.28 -11.46
CA MET A 66 3.88 6.71 -12.37
C MET A 66 3.22 5.51 -13.05
N ILE A 67 1.92 5.56 -13.21
CA ILE A 67 1.18 4.68 -14.12
C ILE A 67 1.10 5.38 -15.47
N LYS A 68 1.40 4.64 -16.54
CA LYS A 68 1.17 5.07 -17.91
C LYS A 68 0.04 4.24 -18.52
N THR A 69 -0.95 4.93 -19.04
CA THR A 69 -1.98 4.36 -19.93
C THR A 69 -1.78 4.90 -21.35
N ALA A 70 -2.65 4.52 -22.30
CA ALA A 70 -2.59 5.05 -23.67
C ALA A 70 -2.69 6.58 -23.68
N ASP A 71 -3.55 7.14 -22.83
CA ASP A 71 -3.95 8.54 -22.87
C ASP A 71 -3.56 9.37 -21.65
N ALA A 72 -2.96 8.76 -20.61
CA ALA A 72 -2.68 9.46 -19.36
C ALA A 72 -1.43 8.97 -18.63
N PHE A 73 -0.86 9.90 -17.86
CA PHE A 73 0.14 9.62 -16.83
C PHE A 73 -0.44 9.99 -15.46
N GLN A 74 -0.31 9.08 -14.49
CA GLN A 74 -0.79 9.30 -13.14
C GLN A 74 0.31 8.98 -12.13
N GLY A 75 0.68 9.97 -11.32
CA GLY A 75 1.55 9.75 -10.17
C GLY A 75 0.89 8.82 -9.17
N MET A 76 1.66 7.91 -8.60
CA MET A 76 1.19 6.94 -7.61
C MET A 76 2.30 6.57 -6.64
N VAL A 77 1.92 5.92 -5.56
CA VAL A 77 2.85 5.28 -4.62
C VAL A 77 2.50 3.80 -4.53
N LEU A 78 3.46 2.93 -4.87
CA LEU A 78 3.33 1.52 -4.54
C LEU A 78 3.62 1.30 -3.06
N LYS A 79 2.69 0.66 -2.37
CA LYS A 79 2.88 0.14 -1.03
C LYS A 79 3.07 -1.36 -1.11
N GLY A 80 4.29 -1.79 -0.85
CA GLY A 80 4.63 -3.20 -0.75
C GLY A 80 4.36 -3.72 0.66
N VAL A 81 3.70 -4.87 0.74
CA VAL A 81 3.37 -5.54 1.99
C VAL A 81 3.76 -7.01 1.95
N GLY A 82 4.16 -7.56 3.10
CA GLY A 82 4.60 -8.95 3.25
C GLY A 82 3.47 -9.91 3.61
N GLN A 83 3.85 -11.16 3.93
CA GLN A 83 2.91 -12.21 4.30
C GLN A 83 2.21 -11.93 5.63
N GLU A 84 2.89 -11.22 6.53
CA GLU A 84 2.40 -10.83 7.85
C GLU A 84 1.40 -9.66 7.83
N TYR A 85 1.10 -9.10 6.67
CA TYR A 85 0.24 -7.93 6.56
C TYR A 85 -1.21 -8.23 6.96
N ASP A 86 -1.74 -7.46 7.92
CA ASP A 86 -3.15 -7.54 8.29
C ASP A 86 -4.03 -6.88 7.21
N SER A 87 -4.56 -7.71 6.34
CA SER A 87 -5.42 -7.31 5.22
C SER A 87 -6.89 -7.11 5.57
N THR A 88 -7.27 -7.25 6.84
CA THR A 88 -8.66 -7.18 7.32
C THR A 88 -9.35 -5.88 6.89
N PHE A 89 -8.62 -4.77 6.98
CA PHE A 89 -9.15 -3.46 6.55
C PHE A 89 -9.49 -3.47 5.06
N PHE A 90 -8.59 -3.94 4.21
CA PHE A 90 -8.80 -3.97 2.76
C PHE A 90 -9.86 -4.98 2.33
N HIS A 91 -9.97 -6.12 3.00
CA HIS A 91 -11.07 -7.07 2.75
C HIS A 91 -12.45 -6.46 2.99
N ARG A 92 -12.60 -5.60 4.00
CA ARG A 92 -13.85 -4.87 4.27
C ARG A 92 -14.18 -3.80 3.24
N HIS A 93 -13.16 -3.28 2.56
CA HIS A 93 -13.30 -2.20 1.58
C HIS A 93 -13.13 -2.68 0.13
N LEU A 94 -12.97 -3.99 -0.07
CA LEU A 94 -12.84 -4.59 -1.40
C LEU A 94 -14.21 -4.55 -2.11
N LEU A 95 -14.21 -4.02 -3.32
CA LEU A 95 -15.40 -3.95 -4.16
C LEU A 95 -15.45 -5.05 -5.21
N GLU A 96 -14.28 -5.34 -5.82
CA GLU A 96 -14.17 -6.29 -6.93
C GLU A 96 -12.87 -7.09 -6.80
N GLY A 97 -12.91 -8.36 -7.20
CA GLY A 97 -11.73 -9.24 -7.22
C GLY A 97 -11.33 -9.76 -5.84
N GLU A 98 -10.03 -9.85 -5.60
CA GLU A 98 -9.46 -10.39 -4.37
C GLU A 98 -8.36 -9.48 -3.81
N PHE A 99 -8.11 -9.57 -2.51
CA PHE A 99 -6.91 -9.07 -1.88
C PHE A 99 -5.96 -10.26 -1.70
N PRO A 100 -4.94 -10.41 -2.54
CA PRO A 100 -4.08 -11.58 -2.51
C PRO A 100 -3.17 -11.57 -1.28
N GLN A 101 -2.71 -12.74 -0.88
CA GLN A 101 -1.58 -12.82 0.05
C GLN A 101 -0.33 -12.41 -0.71
N PHE A 102 0.21 -11.25 -0.35
CA PHE A 102 1.44 -10.72 -0.90
C PHE A 102 2.67 -11.36 -0.25
N SER A 103 3.84 -11.21 -0.88
CA SER A 103 5.06 -11.89 -0.48
C SER A 103 6.23 -10.91 -0.31
N ASP A 104 7.15 -11.25 0.58
CA ASP A 104 8.44 -10.61 0.77
C ASP A 104 9.59 -11.33 0.04
N SER A 105 9.35 -12.53 -0.48
CA SER A 105 10.35 -13.41 -1.10
C SER A 105 10.20 -13.57 -2.62
N ALA A 106 9.02 -13.28 -3.18
CA ALA A 106 8.76 -13.40 -4.61
C ALA A 106 7.78 -12.32 -5.10
N SER A 107 7.89 -11.94 -6.37
CA SER A 107 6.92 -11.05 -6.99
C SER A 107 5.86 -11.84 -7.75
N SER A 108 4.60 -11.58 -7.43
CA SER A 108 3.46 -12.11 -8.17
C SER A 108 3.06 -11.23 -9.37
N ASN A 109 3.63 -10.03 -9.48
CA ASN A 109 3.23 -8.98 -10.42
C ASN A 109 1.71 -8.66 -10.35
N ARG A 110 1.12 -8.84 -9.17
CA ARG A 110 -0.28 -8.51 -8.88
C ARG A 110 -0.37 -7.20 -8.13
N VAL A 111 -1.46 -6.47 -8.37
CA VAL A 111 -1.70 -5.18 -7.73
C VAL A 111 -3.17 -5.02 -7.38
N VAL A 112 -3.42 -4.39 -6.23
CA VAL A 112 -4.74 -3.95 -5.81
C VAL A 112 -4.77 -2.43 -5.89
N ILE A 113 -5.78 -1.88 -6.57
CA ILE A 113 -5.91 -0.44 -6.82
C ILE A 113 -7.23 0.08 -6.24
N SER A 114 -7.32 1.39 -6.06
CA SER A 114 -8.57 2.00 -5.65
C SER A 114 -9.55 2.15 -6.81
N LYS A 115 -10.85 2.23 -6.50
CA LYS A 115 -11.90 2.55 -7.48
C LYS A 115 -11.72 3.94 -8.08
N SER A 116 -11.21 4.90 -7.29
CA SER A 116 -10.92 6.26 -7.77
C SER A 116 -9.88 6.25 -8.88
N LEU A 117 -8.77 5.54 -8.69
CA LEU A 117 -7.73 5.40 -9.72
C LEU A 117 -8.22 4.58 -10.92
N ALA A 118 -8.95 3.48 -10.67
CA ALA A 118 -9.52 2.67 -11.74
C ALA A 118 -10.43 3.50 -12.66
N ASN A 119 -11.33 4.28 -12.09
CA ASN A 119 -12.23 5.16 -12.85
C ASN A 119 -11.46 6.25 -13.60
N LYS A 120 -10.51 6.92 -12.92
CA LYS A 120 -9.71 8.00 -13.50
C LYS A 120 -8.89 7.55 -14.71
N LEU A 121 -8.37 6.32 -14.67
CA LEU A 121 -7.52 5.75 -15.71
C LEU A 121 -8.27 4.78 -16.63
N GLN A 122 -9.60 4.66 -16.48
CA GLN A 122 -10.47 3.75 -17.24
C GLN A 122 -10.01 2.29 -17.20
N LEU A 123 -9.50 1.87 -16.02
CA LEU A 123 -8.99 0.53 -15.78
C LEU A 123 -10.06 -0.36 -15.15
N LYS A 124 -9.96 -1.66 -15.40
CA LYS A 124 -10.87 -2.70 -14.90
C LYS A 124 -10.09 -3.82 -14.23
N LEU A 125 -10.80 -4.61 -13.44
CA LEU A 125 -10.27 -5.86 -12.89
C LEU A 125 -9.73 -6.75 -14.01
N GLY A 126 -8.52 -7.29 -13.83
CA GLY A 126 -7.83 -8.12 -14.81
C GLY A 126 -6.93 -7.37 -15.79
N ASP A 127 -7.07 -6.05 -15.92
CA ASP A 127 -6.20 -5.24 -16.78
C ASP A 127 -4.76 -5.27 -16.30
N LYS A 128 -3.85 -5.03 -17.25
CA LYS A 128 -2.42 -4.87 -16.97
C LYS A 128 -2.06 -3.39 -17.04
N ILE A 129 -1.33 -2.92 -16.04
CA ILE A 129 -0.82 -1.54 -16.00
C ILE A 129 0.69 -1.54 -16.11
N ASP A 130 1.22 -0.58 -16.85
CA ASP A 130 2.65 -0.31 -16.90
C ASP A 130 2.99 0.77 -15.89
N THR A 131 3.84 0.43 -14.92
CA THR A 131 4.30 1.32 -13.87
C THR A 131 5.77 1.65 -14.07
N TYR A 132 6.11 2.92 -13.88
CA TYR A 132 7.46 3.44 -14.08
C TYR A 132 7.97 4.04 -12.78
N PHE A 133 9.18 3.67 -12.43
CA PHE A 133 9.92 4.16 -11.26
C PHE A 133 11.15 4.90 -11.76
N ILE A 134 11.38 6.09 -11.24
CA ILE A 134 12.55 6.90 -11.56
C ILE A 134 13.45 6.86 -10.33
N GLN A 135 14.53 6.10 -10.44
CA GLN A 135 15.64 6.08 -9.51
C GLN A 135 16.90 6.46 -10.33
N ASP A 136 18.03 5.80 -10.10
CA ASP A 136 19.22 5.98 -10.95
C ASP A 136 18.94 5.64 -12.41
N ASP A 137 18.06 4.65 -12.63
CA ASP A 137 17.54 4.23 -13.94
C ASP A 137 16.01 4.19 -13.94
N VAL A 138 15.41 4.39 -15.12
CA VAL A 138 13.96 4.20 -15.32
C VAL A 138 13.64 2.71 -15.36
N ARG A 139 12.93 2.25 -14.36
CA ARG A 139 12.48 0.84 -14.27
C ARG A 139 10.99 0.76 -14.57
N ALA A 140 10.64 -0.07 -15.54
CA ALA A 140 9.26 -0.39 -15.87
C ALA A 140 8.84 -1.73 -15.25
N ARG A 141 7.61 -1.81 -14.76
CA ARG A 141 6.99 -3.04 -14.28
C ARG A 141 5.58 -3.14 -14.84
N ARG A 142 5.21 -4.34 -15.28
CA ARG A 142 3.85 -4.63 -15.74
C ARG A 142 3.13 -5.43 -14.66
N LEU A 143 2.07 -4.84 -14.10
CA LEU A 143 1.30 -5.39 -13.00
C LEU A 143 -0.12 -5.72 -13.46
N LYS A 144 -0.68 -6.83 -12.96
CA LYS A 144 -2.07 -7.22 -13.21
C LYS A 144 -2.95 -6.77 -12.05
N ILE A 145 -4.04 -6.07 -12.35
CA ILE A 145 -5.06 -5.67 -11.38
C ILE A 145 -5.86 -6.90 -10.98
N VAL A 146 -5.79 -7.27 -9.68
CA VAL A 146 -6.50 -8.44 -9.14
C VAL A 146 -7.56 -8.07 -8.11
N GLY A 147 -7.56 -6.81 -7.64
CA GLY A 147 -8.56 -6.31 -6.73
C GLY A 147 -8.76 -4.81 -6.87
N ILE A 148 -9.98 -4.38 -6.60
CA ILE A 148 -10.37 -2.96 -6.58
C ILE A 148 -11.00 -2.67 -5.24
N TYR A 149 -10.45 -1.70 -4.50
CA TYR A 149 -10.93 -1.28 -3.19
C TYR A 149 -11.44 0.16 -3.19
N GLN A 150 -12.20 0.53 -2.17
CA GLN A 150 -12.61 1.92 -1.93
C GLN A 150 -12.73 2.19 -0.44
N THR A 151 -11.91 3.10 0.07
CA THR A 151 -11.95 3.50 1.48
C THR A 151 -12.76 4.77 1.72
N ASN A 152 -13.08 5.51 0.66
CA ASN A 152 -13.65 6.86 0.71
C ASN A 152 -12.75 7.85 1.47
N PHE A 153 -11.44 7.59 1.47
CA PHE A 153 -10.42 8.51 1.95
C PHE A 153 -9.57 8.93 0.74
N SER A 154 -9.96 10.03 0.13
CA SER A 154 -9.49 10.44 -1.20
C SER A 154 -7.97 10.62 -1.29
N GLU A 155 -7.31 11.03 -0.20
CA GLU A 155 -5.85 11.19 -0.18
C GLU A 155 -5.12 9.86 -0.44
N TYR A 156 -5.63 8.76 0.15
CA TYR A 156 -5.07 7.42 -0.08
C TYR A 156 -5.59 6.78 -1.35
N ASP A 157 -6.91 6.89 -1.60
CA ASP A 157 -7.56 6.28 -2.75
C ASP A 157 -7.03 6.83 -4.10
N ASN A 158 -6.55 8.08 -4.13
CA ASN A 158 -5.99 8.68 -5.35
C ASN A 158 -4.48 8.44 -5.55
N LEU A 159 -3.81 7.84 -4.60
CA LEU A 159 -2.36 7.77 -4.60
C LEU A 159 -1.81 6.34 -4.49
N PHE A 160 -2.38 5.51 -3.61
CA PHE A 160 -1.76 4.24 -3.24
C PHE A 160 -2.26 3.04 -4.02
N LEU A 161 -1.32 2.18 -4.40
CA LEU A 161 -1.54 0.83 -4.90
C LEU A 161 -0.84 -0.16 -3.97
N LEU A 162 -1.41 -1.35 -3.76
CA LEU A 162 -0.82 -2.39 -2.92
C LEU A 162 -0.30 -3.54 -3.75
N THR A 163 0.89 -4.03 -3.40
CA THR A 163 1.57 -5.12 -4.10
C THR A 163 2.53 -5.86 -3.17
N ASP A 164 3.30 -6.81 -3.70
CA ASP A 164 4.31 -7.56 -2.96
C ASP A 164 5.41 -6.64 -2.40
N LEU A 165 5.79 -6.86 -1.14
CA LEU A 165 6.94 -6.20 -0.50
C LEU A 165 8.23 -6.44 -1.30
N TYR A 166 8.40 -7.67 -1.80
CA TYR A 166 9.53 -8.04 -2.64
C TYR A 166 9.66 -7.17 -3.89
N LEU A 167 8.53 -6.86 -4.55
CA LEU A 167 8.54 -6.04 -5.78
C LEU A 167 8.99 -4.61 -5.51
N VAL A 168 8.57 -4.04 -4.38
CA VAL A 168 8.88 -2.65 -4.01
C VAL A 168 10.33 -2.49 -3.57
N ASN A 169 10.89 -3.50 -2.90
CA ASN A 169 12.26 -3.46 -2.41
C ASN A 169 13.33 -3.74 -3.48
N ARG A 170 12.93 -4.14 -4.67
CA ARG A 170 13.80 -4.48 -5.80
C ARG A 170 13.86 -3.36 -6.85
#